data_a2be2251d4778db8312016a047ab68c3
#
_entry.id   a2be2251d4778db8312016a047ab68c3
#
_cell.length_a   1.000
_cell.length_b   1.000
_cell.length_c   1.000
_cell.angle_alpha   90.00
_cell.angle_beta   90.00
_cell.angle_gamma   90.00
#
_symmetry.space_group_name_H-M   'P 1'
#
loop_
_entity.id
_entity.type
_entity.pdbx_description
1 polymer ?
#
loop_
_entity_poly.entity_id
_entity_poly.type
_entity_poly.pdbx_seq_one_letter_code
_entity_poly.pdbx_strand_id
1 'polypeptide(L)'
;MQSFNLSNLLRPHILGLTPYSSARDEYTGKEGVFLDANENPLGSTTDAGQYNRYPDPHQWAIKQRLAPIKGVRPEQIFLGNGSDEPIDLLVRATCVPGQDNRTSDRILIMPPTYGMYEVSAAVNDVTVTKVPLTSDFQVDVDAVLAAITERMKLIWLCSPNNPSGNLLQAEAIRAVLEAANHSLVIVDEAYIDFADTRSWTGELDQYPNLVVLQTFSKAWGLAALRLGMCFASEDLIRVLNKIKPPYNISAPTQQLALDALDHEAEKNQMVAELLTERQTLTENLRTLPSVQAVHPSDANFLLVRFTDAKRVFEQLIEQQVIVRDRSNVKLCEDCLRISVGTPAENERLLAVLRTMSSQPVTHKLPLGTGIEATRPELVSNG
;
A
#
# COMPACT_ATOMS: atom_id res chain seq x y z
N MET A 1 -6.08 -17.88 -27.23
CA MET A 1 -6.01 -17.51 -25.81
C MET A 1 -7.41 -17.35 -25.30
N GLN A 2 -7.77 -17.94 -24.14
CA GLN A 2 -9.08 -17.66 -23.54
C GLN A 2 -9.08 -16.20 -23.09
N SER A 3 -10.14 -15.45 -23.41
CA SER A 3 -10.30 -14.08 -22.93
C SER A 3 -10.54 -14.08 -21.42
N PHE A 4 -9.97 -13.12 -20.69
CA PHE A 4 -10.22 -12.92 -19.26
C PHE A 4 -11.73 -12.79 -19.00
N ASN A 5 -12.23 -13.52 -18.01
CA ASN A 5 -13.63 -13.45 -17.60
C ASN A 5 -13.72 -13.30 -16.07
N LEU A 6 -14.10 -12.11 -15.62
CA LEU A 6 -14.24 -11.80 -14.21
C LEU A 6 -15.20 -12.74 -13.46
N SER A 7 -16.30 -13.16 -14.09
CA SER A 7 -17.28 -14.04 -13.45
C SER A 7 -16.71 -15.40 -13.06
N ASN A 8 -15.70 -15.91 -13.79
CA ASN A 8 -15.03 -17.17 -13.45
C ASN A 8 -14.05 -17.02 -12.27
N LEU A 9 -13.63 -15.78 -12.00
CA LEU A 9 -12.70 -15.46 -10.92
C LEU A 9 -13.41 -15.26 -9.59
N LEU A 10 -14.62 -14.70 -9.61
CA LEU A 10 -15.37 -14.37 -8.41
C LEU A 10 -15.84 -15.62 -7.67
N ARG A 11 -15.86 -15.53 -6.35
CA ARG A 11 -16.48 -16.56 -5.50
C ARG A 11 -17.99 -16.67 -5.85
N PRO A 12 -18.56 -17.87 -5.99
CA PRO A 12 -19.95 -18.05 -6.46
C PRO A 12 -20.98 -17.27 -5.65
N HIS A 13 -20.85 -17.23 -4.31
CA HIS A 13 -21.78 -16.49 -3.46
C HIS A 13 -21.63 -14.96 -3.59
N ILE A 14 -20.44 -14.46 -3.93
CA ILE A 14 -20.26 -13.03 -4.24
C ILE A 14 -20.90 -12.68 -5.59
N LEU A 15 -20.76 -13.56 -6.57
CA LEU A 15 -21.41 -13.39 -7.87
C LEU A 15 -22.93 -13.28 -7.71
N GLY A 16 -23.54 -14.18 -6.92
CA GLY A 16 -24.99 -14.22 -6.66
C GLY A 16 -25.49 -13.25 -5.57
N LEU A 17 -24.60 -12.50 -4.88
CA LEU A 17 -24.99 -11.62 -3.78
C LEU A 17 -25.86 -10.47 -4.29
N THR A 18 -26.98 -10.22 -3.64
CA THR A 18 -27.74 -8.97 -3.78
C THR A 18 -27.09 -7.91 -2.89
N PRO A 19 -26.63 -6.76 -3.44
CA PRO A 19 -26.04 -5.73 -2.62
C PRO A 19 -27.05 -5.14 -1.65
N TYR A 20 -26.56 -4.64 -0.52
CA TYR A 20 -27.38 -3.82 0.38
C TYR A 20 -27.73 -2.52 -0.34
N SER A 21 -29.02 -2.17 -0.39
CA SER A 21 -29.49 -0.87 -0.87
C SER A 21 -29.55 0.08 0.30
N SER A 22 -28.77 1.15 0.27
CA SER A 22 -28.84 2.22 1.27
C SER A 22 -29.92 3.22 0.90
N ALA A 23 -30.40 3.98 1.87
CA ALA A 23 -31.36 5.06 1.63
C ALA A 23 -30.88 6.05 0.55
N ARG A 24 -29.57 6.27 0.46
CA ARG A 24 -28.95 7.14 -0.55
C ARG A 24 -28.80 6.49 -1.93
N ASP A 25 -29.00 5.20 -2.05
CA ASP A 25 -29.11 4.51 -3.35
C ASP A 25 -30.54 4.64 -3.92
N GLU A 26 -31.55 4.75 -3.04
CA GLU A 26 -32.94 4.90 -3.47
C GLU A 26 -33.27 6.34 -3.92
N TYR A 27 -32.59 7.33 -3.33
CA TYR A 27 -32.75 8.73 -3.70
C TYR A 27 -31.41 9.45 -3.81
N THR A 28 -31.06 9.83 -5.02
CA THR A 28 -29.78 10.50 -5.34
C THR A 28 -29.87 12.03 -5.34
N GLY A 29 -31.04 12.61 -5.11
CA GLY A 29 -31.25 14.06 -5.01
C GLY A 29 -30.58 14.64 -3.77
N LYS A 30 -30.17 15.92 -3.86
CA LYS A 30 -29.55 16.66 -2.75
C LYS A 30 -30.55 17.51 -1.96
N GLU A 31 -31.75 17.68 -2.49
CA GLU A 31 -32.78 18.55 -1.90
C GLU A 31 -34.00 17.71 -1.48
N GLY A 32 -34.58 18.02 -0.33
CA GLY A 32 -35.73 17.32 0.17
C GLY A 32 -35.79 17.22 1.70
N VAL A 33 -36.90 16.69 2.19
CA VAL A 33 -37.05 16.31 3.60
C VAL A 33 -36.64 14.84 3.74
N PHE A 34 -35.44 14.60 4.31
CA PHE A 34 -34.87 13.26 4.45
C PHE A 34 -35.34 12.60 5.75
N LEU A 35 -36.18 11.58 5.64
CA LEU A 35 -36.74 10.79 6.74
C LEU A 35 -36.51 9.27 6.52
N ASP A 36 -35.47 8.92 5.79
CA ASP A 36 -35.22 7.61 5.18
C ASP A 36 -34.11 6.79 5.86
N ALA A 37 -33.26 7.44 6.68
CA ALA A 37 -32.05 6.82 7.21
C ALA A 37 -31.92 6.91 8.74
N ASN A 38 -33.02 7.21 9.46
CA ASN A 38 -33.07 7.31 10.93
C ASN A 38 -32.04 8.29 11.53
N GLU A 39 -31.62 9.29 10.75
CA GLU A 39 -30.66 10.31 11.15
C GLU A 39 -31.27 11.28 12.14
N ASN A 40 -30.44 11.88 13.01
CA ASN A 40 -30.92 12.91 13.93
C ASN A 40 -31.24 14.22 13.16
N PRO A 41 -32.50 14.64 13.05
CA PRO A 41 -32.88 15.84 12.29
C PRO A 41 -32.48 17.15 12.98
N LEU A 42 -32.12 17.11 14.28
CA LEU A 42 -31.77 18.29 15.06
C LEU A 42 -30.33 18.76 14.82
N GLY A 43 -29.54 18.04 14.05
CA GLY A 43 -28.14 18.38 13.73
C GLY A 43 -27.13 17.52 14.47
N SER A 44 -25.88 17.99 14.46
CA SER A 44 -24.73 17.30 15.08
C SER A 44 -24.47 17.86 16.48
N THR A 45 -23.90 17.05 17.38
CA THR A 45 -23.44 17.48 18.71
C THR A 45 -22.09 18.21 18.69
N THR A 46 -21.54 18.45 17.51
CA THR A 46 -20.27 19.16 17.28
C THR A 46 -20.51 20.40 16.42
N ASP A 47 -19.78 21.47 16.72
CA ASP A 47 -19.83 22.74 15.95
C ASP A 47 -18.99 22.66 14.65
N ALA A 48 -18.19 21.60 14.48
CA ALA A 48 -17.26 21.46 13.34
C ALA A 48 -17.94 21.17 11.99
N GLY A 49 -19.28 20.94 11.97
CA GLY A 49 -20.01 20.66 10.73
C GLY A 49 -21.32 19.93 10.94
N GLN A 50 -22.11 19.82 9.88
CA GLN A 50 -23.38 19.08 9.89
C GLN A 50 -23.11 17.60 9.53
N TYR A 51 -22.70 16.80 10.53
CA TYR A 51 -22.37 15.39 10.35
C TYR A 51 -23.52 14.44 10.73
N ASN A 52 -24.72 14.97 10.89
CA ASN A 52 -25.92 14.21 11.20
C ASN A 52 -26.51 13.49 9.99
N ARG A 53 -25.95 13.66 8.80
CA ARG A 53 -26.38 13.01 7.57
C ARG A 53 -25.33 12.06 7.03
N TYR A 54 -25.76 10.89 6.54
CA TYR A 54 -24.87 9.95 5.85
C TYR A 54 -24.29 10.59 4.58
N PRO A 55 -23.02 10.34 4.27
CA PRO A 55 -22.37 10.85 3.06
C PRO A 55 -22.84 10.11 1.79
N ASP A 56 -22.38 10.57 0.62
CA ASP A 56 -22.51 9.84 -0.63
C ASP A 56 -21.82 8.46 -0.53
N PRO A 57 -22.56 7.33 -0.66
CA PRO A 57 -21.98 5.99 -0.59
C PRO A 57 -21.07 5.66 -1.76
N HIS A 58 -21.15 6.39 -2.87
CA HIS A 58 -20.38 6.17 -4.09
C HIS A 58 -19.27 7.19 -4.33
N GLN A 59 -19.22 8.29 -3.54
CA GLN A 59 -18.21 9.34 -3.61
C GLN A 59 -18.08 9.96 -5.02
N TRP A 60 -19.20 10.15 -5.72
CA TRP A 60 -19.23 10.61 -7.12
C TRP A 60 -18.49 11.92 -7.34
N ALA A 61 -18.63 12.89 -6.44
CA ALA A 61 -17.93 14.16 -6.55
C ALA A 61 -16.41 14.00 -6.60
N ILE A 62 -15.86 13.13 -5.76
CA ILE A 62 -14.41 12.84 -5.75
C ILE A 62 -14.01 12.11 -7.02
N LYS A 63 -14.76 11.08 -7.43
CA LYS A 63 -14.47 10.31 -8.64
C LYS A 63 -14.48 11.17 -9.89
N GLN A 64 -15.44 12.09 -10.03
CA GLN A 64 -15.51 13.04 -11.14
C GLN A 64 -14.30 13.98 -11.20
N ARG A 65 -13.78 14.40 -10.02
CA ARG A 65 -12.57 15.24 -9.95
C ARG A 65 -11.29 14.44 -10.22
N LEU A 66 -11.22 13.19 -9.73
CA LEU A 66 -10.05 12.30 -9.91
C LEU A 66 -9.92 11.79 -11.34
N ALA A 67 -11.03 11.51 -12.02
CA ALA A 67 -11.05 10.87 -13.32
C ALA A 67 -10.14 11.57 -14.36
N PRO A 68 -10.22 12.90 -14.57
CA PRO A 68 -9.33 13.60 -15.50
C PRO A 68 -7.87 13.61 -15.03
N ILE A 69 -7.61 13.70 -13.71
CA ILE A 69 -6.25 13.70 -13.14
C ILE A 69 -5.56 12.35 -13.39
N LYS A 70 -6.32 11.25 -13.32
CA LYS A 70 -5.80 9.89 -13.44
C LYS A 70 -5.97 9.27 -14.83
N GLY A 71 -6.62 9.99 -15.76
CA GLY A 71 -6.85 9.54 -17.13
C GLY A 71 -7.79 8.34 -17.26
N VAL A 72 -8.78 8.23 -16.38
CA VAL A 72 -9.73 7.11 -16.32
C VAL A 72 -11.18 7.62 -16.30
N ARG A 73 -12.16 6.72 -16.45
CA ARG A 73 -13.57 7.04 -16.23
C ARG A 73 -13.93 6.96 -14.74
N PRO A 74 -14.89 7.78 -14.23
CA PRO A 74 -15.33 7.70 -12.83
C PRO A 74 -15.79 6.30 -12.41
N GLU A 75 -16.38 5.53 -13.31
CA GLU A 75 -16.86 4.16 -13.11
C GLU A 75 -15.72 3.15 -12.92
N GLN A 76 -14.50 3.50 -13.32
CA GLN A 76 -13.28 2.71 -13.12
C GLN A 76 -12.61 2.99 -11.78
N ILE A 77 -13.20 3.82 -10.91
CA ILE A 77 -12.62 4.25 -9.63
C ILE A 77 -13.40 3.64 -8.46
N PHE A 78 -12.69 2.99 -7.56
CA PHE A 78 -13.16 2.64 -6.22
C PHE A 78 -12.36 3.42 -5.18
N LEU A 79 -13.03 3.95 -4.16
CA LEU A 79 -12.41 4.64 -3.02
C LEU A 79 -12.57 3.81 -1.75
N GLY A 80 -11.47 3.58 -1.05
CA GLY A 80 -11.42 2.79 0.16
C GLY A 80 -10.72 3.47 1.33
N ASN A 81 -10.87 2.92 2.53
CA ASN A 81 -10.14 3.34 3.73
C ASN A 81 -8.65 2.97 3.62
N GLY A 82 -7.86 3.84 2.96
CA GLY A 82 -6.54 3.54 2.46
C GLY A 82 -6.60 2.55 1.31
N SER A 83 -5.45 2.19 0.75
CA SER A 83 -5.34 1.07 -0.21
C SER A 83 -5.55 -0.29 0.47
N ASP A 84 -5.55 -0.35 1.78
CA ASP A 84 -5.75 -1.60 2.55
C ASP A 84 -7.17 -2.15 2.38
N GLU A 85 -8.19 -1.30 2.28
CA GLU A 85 -9.58 -1.77 2.07
C GLU A 85 -9.75 -2.48 0.72
N PRO A 86 -9.37 -1.93 -0.44
CA PRO A 86 -9.46 -2.68 -1.69
C PRO A 86 -8.55 -3.91 -1.72
N ILE A 87 -7.39 -3.93 -1.02
CA ILE A 87 -6.57 -5.15 -0.88
C ILE A 87 -7.39 -6.27 -0.25
N ASP A 88 -8.05 -6.01 0.88
CA ASP A 88 -8.87 -6.99 1.58
C ASP A 88 -10.11 -7.40 0.78
N LEU A 89 -10.81 -6.43 0.17
CA LEU A 89 -12.00 -6.69 -0.64
C LEU A 89 -11.69 -7.54 -1.89
N LEU A 90 -10.53 -7.35 -2.53
CA LEU A 90 -10.10 -8.19 -3.65
C LEU A 90 -9.92 -9.65 -3.22
N VAL A 91 -9.28 -9.90 -2.07
CA VAL A 91 -9.14 -11.24 -1.51
C VAL A 91 -10.51 -11.85 -1.21
N ARG A 92 -11.40 -11.10 -0.55
CA ARG A 92 -12.77 -11.57 -0.23
C ARG A 92 -13.61 -11.86 -1.47
N ALA A 93 -13.46 -11.07 -2.51
CA ALA A 93 -14.23 -11.23 -3.74
C ALA A 93 -13.84 -12.47 -4.54
N THR A 94 -12.54 -12.81 -4.55
CA THR A 94 -11.98 -13.76 -5.51
C THR A 94 -11.50 -15.07 -4.91
N CYS A 95 -11.00 -15.07 -3.67
CA CYS A 95 -10.34 -16.23 -3.10
C CYS A 95 -11.27 -17.07 -2.23
N VAL A 96 -11.45 -18.34 -2.56
CA VAL A 96 -12.06 -19.32 -1.66
C VAL A 96 -11.05 -19.65 -0.56
N PRO A 97 -11.41 -19.46 0.73
CA PRO A 97 -10.51 -19.71 1.86
C PRO A 97 -10.17 -21.19 2.02
N GLY A 98 -9.11 -21.46 2.77
CA GLY A 98 -8.65 -22.79 3.15
C GLY A 98 -7.18 -23.03 2.91
N GLN A 99 -6.64 -24.09 3.52
CA GLN A 99 -5.23 -24.47 3.44
C GLN A 99 -5.01 -25.76 2.61
N ASP A 100 -6.06 -26.34 2.05
CA ASP A 100 -5.93 -27.47 1.14
C ASP A 100 -5.41 -27.00 -0.22
N ASN A 101 -4.20 -27.45 -0.57
CA ASN A 101 -3.56 -27.12 -1.82
C ASN A 101 -4.31 -27.52 -3.10
N ARG A 102 -5.35 -28.38 -2.97
CA ARG A 102 -6.14 -28.88 -4.10
C ARG A 102 -7.42 -28.06 -4.33
N THR A 103 -7.97 -27.49 -3.29
CA THR A 103 -9.29 -26.85 -3.33
C THR A 103 -9.29 -25.38 -2.99
N SER A 104 -8.31 -24.89 -2.22
CA SER A 104 -8.22 -23.48 -1.84
C SER A 104 -7.52 -22.63 -2.90
N ASP A 105 -7.97 -21.40 -3.00
CA ASP A 105 -7.38 -20.41 -3.89
C ASP A 105 -6.12 -19.79 -3.26
N ARG A 106 -5.35 -19.08 -4.07
CA ARG A 106 -4.05 -18.55 -3.67
C ARG A 106 -3.85 -17.14 -4.17
N ILE A 107 -3.01 -16.42 -3.45
CA ILE A 107 -2.39 -15.20 -3.96
C ILE A 107 -0.89 -15.42 -4.18
N LEU A 108 -0.30 -14.64 -5.09
CA LEU A 108 1.14 -14.62 -5.33
C LEU A 108 1.69 -13.25 -4.97
N ILE A 109 2.79 -13.26 -4.19
CA ILE A 109 3.54 -12.06 -3.82
C ILE A 109 5.02 -12.25 -4.11
N MET A 110 5.75 -11.15 -4.29
CA MET A 110 7.19 -11.15 -4.59
C MET A 110 7.98 -10.46 -3.47
N PRO A 111 8.32 -11.18 -2.37
CA PRO A 111 9.13 -10.61 -1.30
C PRO A 111 10.54 -10.24 -1.77
N PRO A 112 11.13 -9.15 -1.20
CA PRO A 112 10.55 -8.25 -0.21
C PRO A 112 9.55 -7.30 -0.83
N THR A 113 8.35 -7.20 -0.25
CA THR A 113 7.26 -6.35 -0.74
C THR A 113 6.40 -5.83 0.42
N TYR A 114 5.29 -5.14 0.11
CA TYR A 114 4.38 -4.61 1.13
C TYR A 114 3.67 -5.75 1.89
N GLY A 115 3.82 -5.74 3.22
CA GLY A 115 3.37 -6.85 4.07
C GLY A 115 1.86 -7.04 4.18
N MET A 116 1.05 -6.02 3.83
CA MET A 116 -0.41 -6.12 3.98
C MET A 116 -1.05 -7.10 3.00
N TYR A 117 -0.41 -7.45 1.90
CA TYR A 117 -0.92 -8.50 1.01
C TYR A 117 -0.98 -9.84 1.74
N GLU A 118 0.11 -10.19 2.44
CA GLU A 118 0.19 -11.43 3.22
C GLU A 118 -0.73 -11.39 4.45
N VAL A 119 -0.80 -10.24 5.15
CA VAL A 119 -1.70 -10.06 6.28
C VAL A 119 -3.16 -10.21 5.87
N SER A 120 -3.57 -9.57 4.77
CA SER A 120 -4.94 -9.67 4.26
C SER A 120 -5.29 -11.11 3.84
N ALA A 121 -4.35 -11.82 3.19
CA ALA A 121 -4.53 -13.23 2.87
C ALA A 121 -4.69 -14.09 4.13
N ALA A 122 -3.86 -13.87 5.16
CA ALA A 122 -3.92 -14.60 6.42
C ALA A 122 -5.24 -14.37 7.17
N VAL A 123 -5.72 -13.12 7.22
CA VAL A 123 -7.02 -12.76 7.83
C VAL A 123 -8.18 -13.49 7.13
N ASN A 124 -8.06 -13.71 5.83
CA ASN A 124 -9.09 -14.37 5.02
C ASN A 124 -8.84 -15.90 4.84
N ASP A 125 -7.88 -16.47 5.57
CA ASP A 125 -7.48 -17.90 5.47
C ASP A 125 -7.16 -18.32 4.02
N VAL A 126 -6.39 -17.48 3.32
CA VAL A 126 -5.97 -17.69 1.92
C VAL A 126 -4.48 -18.00 1.86
N THR A 127 -4.11 -19.04 1.13
CA THR A 127 -2.73 -19.46 0.96
C THR A 127 -1.92 -18.45 0.14
N VAL A 128 -0.70 -18.14 0.60
CA VAL A 128 0.23 -17.25 -0.09
C VAL A 128 1.34 -18.04 -0.77
N THR A 129 1.48 -17.87 -2.08
CA THR A 129 2.64 -18.32 -2.86
C THR A 129 3.66 -17.19 -2.89
N LYS A 130 4.93 -17.49 -2.62
CA LYS A 130 6.02 -16.52 -2.57
C LYS A 130 7.05 -16.83 -3.64
N VAL A 131 7.26 -15.90 -4.56
CA VAL A 131 8.39 -15.91 -5.50
C VAL A 131 9.24 -14.70 -5.18
N PRO A 132 10.41 -14.84 -4.56
CA PRO A 132 11.24 -13.69 -4.20
C PRO A 132 11.64 -12.87 -5.40
N LEU A 133 11.79 -11.55 -5.21
CA LEU A 133 12.47 -10.69 -6.18
C LEU A 133 13.93 -11.14 -6.37
N THR A 134 14.52 -10.75 -7.48
CA THR A 134 15.95 -10.93 -7.77
C THR A 134 16.81 -10.04 -6.85
N SER A 135 18.13 -10.22 -6.89
CA SER A 135 19.07 -9.43 -6.05
C SER A 135 19.06 -7.93 -6.33
N ASP A 136 18.59 -7.52 -7.50
CA ASP A 136 18.38 -6.13 -7.92
C ASP A 136 16.92 -5.67 -7.76
N PHE A 137 16.13 -6.41 -6.98
CA PHE A 137 14.74 -6.14 -6.66
C PHE A 137 13.82 -6.09 -7.90
N GLN A 138 14.11 -6.89 -8.91
CA GLN A 138 13.24 -7.07 -10.08
C GLN A 138 12.44 -8.37 -10.01
N VAL A 139 11.42 -8.47 -10.83
CA VAL A 139 10.60 -9.69 -10.95
C VAL A 139 11.42 -10.77 -11.65
N ASP A 140 11.52 -11.94 -11.03
CA ASP A 140 11.95 -13.15 -11.71
C ASP A 140 10.77 -13.68 -12.54
N VAL A 141 10.70 -13.23 -13.80
CA VAL A 141 9.55 -13.49 -14.69
C VAL A 141 9.36 -15.01 -14.87
N ASP A 142 10.40 -15.76 -15.12
CA ASP A 142 10.30 -17.21 -15.37
C ASP A 142 9.76 -17.93 -14.13
N ALA A 143 10.27 -17.60 -12.94
CA ALA A 143 9.79 -18.16 -11.70
C ALA A 143 8.34 -17.77 -11.37
N VAL A 144 7.95 -16.52 -11.65
CA VAL A 144 6.58 -16.04 -11.46
C VAL A 144 5.63 -16.77 -12.42
N LEU A 145 5.97 -16.87 -13.71
CA LEU A 145 5.14 -17.57 -14.69
C LEU A 145 4.98 -19.05 -14.35
N ALA A 146 6.05 -19.70 -13.88
CA ALA A 146 6.00 -21.10 -13.42
C ALA A 146 5.13 -21.30 -12.17
N ALA A 147 4.96 -20.27 -11.34
CA ALA A 147 4.13 -20.31 -10.13
C ALA A 147 2.64 -20.05 -10.39
N ILE A 148 2.25 -19.53 -11.56
CA ILE A 148 0.86 -19.26 -11.92
C ILE A 148 0.14 -20.60 -12.17
N THR A 149 -0.91 -20.86 -11.39
CA THR A 149 -1.76 -22.03 -11.52
C THR A 149 -3.23 -21.60 -11.64
N GLU A 150 -4.13 -22.51 -12.02
CA GLU A 150 -5.59 -22.24 -12.11
C GLU A 150 -6.18 -21.73 -10.78
N ARG A 151 -5.55 -22.04 -9.64
CA ARG A 151 -5.95 -21.58 -8.32
C ARG A 151 -5.37 -20.22 -7.92
N MET A 152 -4.48 -19.68 -8.73
CA MET A 152 -3.95 -18.35 -8.51
C MET A 152 -5.03 -17.31 -8.86
N LYS A 153 -5.47 -16.53 -7.87
CA LYS A 153 -6.53 -15.52 -8.05
C LYS A 153 -5.99 -14.11 -8.14
N LEU A 154 -4.98 -13.81 -7.34
CA LEU A 154 -4.39 -12.46 -7.26
C LEU A 154 -2.87 -12.55 -7.35
N ILE A 155 -2.27 -11.66 -8.13
CA ILE A 155 -0.82 -11.51 -8.26
C ILE A 155 -0.48 -10.07 -7.92
N TRP A 156 0.37 -9.85 -6.90
CA TRP A 156 0.68 -8.53 -6.36
C TRP A 156 2.03 -8.04 -6.82
N LEU A 157 2.07 -6.92 -7.52
CA LEU A 157 3.27 -6.24 -8.03
C LEU A 157 3.32 -4.83 -7.41
N CYS A 158 4.22 -4.59 -6.47
CA CYS A 158 4.40 -3.28 -5.85
C CYS A 158 5.43 -2.47 -6.66
N SER A 159 5.02 -1.37 -7.28
CA SER A 159 5.88 -0.57 -8.17
C SER A 159 5.51 0.92 -8.15
N PRO A 160 6.35 1.80 -7.58
CA PRO A 160 7.64 1.51 -6.91
C PRO A 160 7.50 0.60 -5.69
N ASN A 161 8.47 -0.31 -5.52
CA ASN A 161 8.37 -1.35 -4.50
C ASN A 161 8.69 -0.83 -3.09
N ASN A 162 8.04 -1.37 -2.10
CA ASN A 162 8.33 -1.16 -0.69
C ASN A 162 8.79 -2.50 -0.07
N PRO A 163 10.05 -2.65 0.40
CA PRO A 163 10.89 -1.55 0.90
C PRO A 163 12.03 -1.08 -0.01
N SER A 164 12.23 -1.61 -1.19
CA SER A 164 13.41 -1.34 -2.01
C SER A 164 13.40 0.05 -2.69
N GLY A 165 12.21 0.60 -2.99
CA GLY A 165 12.03 1.92 -3.56
C GLY A 165 12.03 1.98 -5.10
N ASN A 166 12.51 0.96 -5.77
CA ASN A 166 12.65 0.93 -7.23
C ASN A 166 11.36 0.60 -7.97
N LEU A 167 11.25 1.09 -9.20
CA LEU A 167 10.27 0.60 -10.17
C LEU A 167 10.56 -0.85 -10.58
N LEU A 168 9.52 -1.62 -10.81
CA LEU A 168 9.63 -2.89 -11.52
C LEU A 168 9.67 -2.64 -13.03
N GLN A 169 10.40 -3.48 -13.76
CA GLN A 169 10.48 -3.38 -15.22
C GLN A 169 9.10 -3.56 -15.86
N ALA A 170 8.72 -2.63 -16.74
CA ALA A 170 7.41 -2.62 -17.37
C ALA A 170 7.16 -3.89 -18.22
N GLU A 171 8.20 -4.39 -18.86
CA GLU A 171 8.16 -5.62 -19.65
C GLU A 171 7.82 -6.84 -18.78
N ALA A 172 8.35 -6.89 -17.55
CA ALA A 172 8.05 -7.95 -16.59
C ALA A 172 6.58 -7.88 -16.13
N ILE A 173 6.06 -6.68 -15.87
CA ILE A 173 4.65 -6.48 -15.51
C ILE A 173 3.74 -6.91 -16.66
N ARG A 174 4.06 -6.53 -17.92
CA ARG A 174 3.30 -6.96 -19.10
C ARG A 174 3.31 -8.47 -19.28
N ALA A 175 4.47 -9.10 -19.15
CA ALA A 175 4.58 -10.56 -19.26
C ALA A 175 3.68 -11.28 -18.25
N VAL A 176 3.59 -10.78 -17.02
CA VAL A 176 2.69 -11.33 -16.00
C VAL A 176 1.21 -11.08 -16.35
N LEU A 177 0.84 -9.87 -16.81
CA LEU A 177 -0.52 -9.53 -17.24
C LEU A 177 -1.01 -10.44 -18.38
N GLU A 178 -0.15 -10.69 -19.37
CA GLU A 178 -0.47 -11.51 -20.55
C GLU A 178 -0.59 -13.01 -20.19
N ALA A 179 0.24 -13.49 -19.27
CA ALA A 179 0.21 -14.89 -18.85
C ALA A 179 -0.94 -15.19 -17.87
N ALA A 180 -1.33 -14.23 -17.05
CA ALA A 180 -2.30 -14.41 -15.96
C ALA A 180 -3.75 -14.16 -16.41
N ASN A 181 -4.18 -14.79 -17.51
CA ASN A 181 -5.52 -14.59 -18.10
C ASN A 181 -6.69 -15.10 -17.23
N HIS A 182 -6.42 -15.75 -16.11
CA HIS A 182 -7.40 -16.25 -15.13
C HIS A 182 -7.17 -15.71 -13.72
N SER A 183 -6.32 -14.69 -13.56
CA SER A 183 -6.03 -14.02 -12.29
C SER A 183 -6.13 -12.52 -12.47
N LEU A 184 -6.40 -11.77 -11.39
CA LEU A 184 -6.15 -10.33 -11.38
C LEU A 184 -4.68 -10.10 -11.09
N VAL A 185 -4.09 -9.15 -11.80
CA VAL A 185 -2.74 -8.63 -11.55
C VAL A 185 -2.87 -7.25 -10.96
N ILE A 186 -2.41 -7.07 -9.74
CA ILE A 186 -2.52 -5.82 -9.01
C ILE A 186 -1.17 -5.13 -9.04
N VAL A 187 -1.12 -3.95 -9.67
CA VAL A 187 0.04 -3.04 -9.61
C VAL A 187 -0.23 -2.01 -8.52
N ASP A 188 0.48 -2.16 -7.40
CA ASP A 188 0.38 -1.21 -6.29
C ASP A 188 1.32 -0.03 -6.52
N GLU A 189 0.74 1.08 -6.89
CA GLU A 189 1.37 2.34 -7.25
C GLU A 189 1.31 3.37 -6.10
N ALA A 190 1.38 2.94 -4.84
CA ALA A 190 1.30 3.87 -3.70
C ALA A 190 2.35 5.00 -3.76
N TYR A 191 3.43 4.84 -4.52
CA TYR A 191 4.54 5.79 -4.64
C TYR A 191 4.72 6.36 -6.06
N ILE A 192 3.81 6.12 -6.98
CA ILE A 192 3.94 6.47 -8.41
C ILE A 192 4.16 7.97 -8.65
N ASP A 193 3.58 8.84 -7.82
CA ASP A 193 3.76 10.29 -7.95
C ASP A 193 5.22 10.75 -7.78
N PHE A 194 6.13 9.90 -7.25
CA PHE A 194 7.57 10.19 -7.08
C PHE A 194 8.45 9.57 -8.18
N ALA A 195 7.85 8.85 -9.12
CA ALA A 195 8.56 8.14 -10.19
C ALA A 195 8.44 8.89 -11.52
N ASP A 196 9.51 8.85 -12.32
CA ASP A 196 9.50 9.41 -13.67
C ASP A 196 8.97 8.37 -14.68
N THR A 197 7.70 8.01 -14.52
CA THR A 197 7.01 7.08 -15.42
C THR A 197 5.51 7.35 -15.43
N ARG A 198 4.83 6.79 -16.44
CA ARG A 198 3.37 6.83 -16.49
C ARG A 198 2.76 5.77 -15.60
N SER A 199 1.62 6.09 -15.00
CA SER A 199 0.81 5.13 -14.24
C SER A 199 0.24 4.04 -15.17
N TRP A 200 0.10 2.84 -14.64
CA TRP A 200 -0.59 1.71 -15.26
C TRP A 200 -2.10 1.95 -15.44
N THR A 201 -2.66 3.01 -14.86
CA THR A 201 -4.06 3.39 -15.13
C THR A 201 -4.35 3.60 -16.60
N GLY A 202 -3.35 4.03 -17.40
CA GLY A 202 -3.47 4.17 -18.84
C GLY A 202 -3.63 2.86 -19.62
N GLU A 203 -3.38 1.71 -19.00
CA GLU A 203 -3.43 0.39 -19.63
C GLU A 203 -4.70 -0.41 -19.24
N LEU A 204 -5.62 0.17 -18.45
CA LEU A 204 -6.82 -0.53 -17.93
C LEU A 204 -7.75 -1.05 -19.04
N ASP A 205 -7.87 -0.33 -20.14
CA ASP A 205 -8.73 -0.74 -21.26
C ASP A 205 -8.06 -1.84 -22.12
N GLN A 206 -6.74 -1.97 -22.05
CA GLN A 206 -5.98 -3.01 -22.74
C GLN A 206 -5.93 -4.33 -21.95
N TYR A 207 -5.82 -4.24 -20.62
CA TYR A 207 -5.70 -5.41 -19.74
C TYR A 207 -6.89 -5.50 -18.77
N PRO A 208 -7.94 -6.27 -19.13
CA PRO A 208 -9.16 -6.37 -18.29
C PRO A 208 -8.92 -7.06 -16.93
N ASN A 209 -7.78 -7.72 -16.74
CA ASN A 209 -7.32 -8.33 -15.50
C ASN A 209 -6.39 -7.40 -14.69
N LEU A 210 -6.11 -6.18 -15.15
CA LEU A 210 -5.29 -5.20 -14.42
C LEU A 210 -6.10 -4.51 -13.33
N VAL A 211 -5.49 -4.38 -12.17
CA VAL A 211 -5.95 -3.52 -11.06
C VAL A 211 -4.79 -2.61 -10.67
N VAL A 212 -5.05 -1.32 -10.50
CA VAL A 212 -4.05 -0.36 -10.04
C VAL A 212 -4.47 0.21 -8.71
N LEU A 213 -3.57 0.18 -7.72
CA LEU A 213 -3.81 0.80 -6.41
C LEU A 213 -2.97 2.07 -6.27
N GLN A 214 -3.59 3.13 -5.75
CA GLN A 214 -2.91 4.38 -5.37
C GLN A 214 -3.47 4.90 -4.04
N THR A 215 -2.87 5.96 -3.49
CA THR A 215 -3.27 6.47 -2.17
C THR A 215 -3.08 7.98 -2.05
N PHE A 216 -3.93 8.61 -1.24
CA PHE A 216 -3.72 9.98 -0.78
C PHE A 216 -2.69 10.09 0.35
N SER A 217 -2.25 8.97 0.92
CA SER A 217 -1.38 8.95 2.10
C SER A 217 0.05 9.42 1.86
N LYS A 218 0.53 9.46 0.60
CA LYS A 218 1.94 9.73 0.28
C LYS A 218 2.09 11.12 -0.36
N ALA A 219 2.06 11.24 -1.67
CA ALA A 219 2.28 12.50 -2.38
C ALA A 219 1.29 13.61 -1.99
N TRP A 220 0.06 13.27 -1.70
CA TRP A 220 -0.96 14.21 -1.26
C TRP A 220 -0.86 14.63 0.22
N GLY A 221 0.04 14.01 1.01
CA GLY A 221 0.24 14.35 2.41
C GLY A 221 -0.94 14.04 3.34
N LEU A 222 -1.89 13.20 2.94
CA LEU A 222 -3.16 12.98 3.63
C LEU A 222 -3.24 11.60 4.31
N ALA A 223 -2.14 11.13 4.89
CA ALA A 223 -2.10 9.82 5.55
C ALA A 223 -3.16 9.64 6.65
N ALA A 224 -3.50 10.70 7.38
CA ALA A 224 -4.49 10.69 8.46
C ALA A 224 -5.93 10.51 7.96
N LEU A 225 -6.25 10.87 6.71
CA LEU A 225 -7.58 10.72 6.14
C LEU A 225 -7.94 9.28 5.79
N ARG A 226 -6.95 8.38 5.75
CA ARG A 226 -7.16 6.99 5.39
C ARG A 226 -7.94 6.84 4.07
N LEU A 227 -7.52 7.54 3.01
CA LEU A 227 -8.16 7.47 1.70
C LEU A 227 -7.22 6.86 0.68
N GLY A 228 -7.68 5.79 0.02
CA GLY A 228 -6.99 5.09 -1.06
C GLY A 228 -7.86 4.95 -2.29
N MET A 229 -7.23 4.63 -3.41
CA MET A 229 -7.85 4.51 -4.71
C MET A 229 -7.54 3.13 -5.29
N CYS A 230 -8.54 2.52 -5.91
CA CYS A 230 -8.39 1.33 -6.74
C CYS A 230 -9.00 1.62 -8.12
N PHE A 231 -8.23 1.36 -9.15
CA PHE A 231 -8.62 1.54 -10.54
C PHE A 231 -8.68 0.19 -11.23
N ALA A 232 -9.77 -0.11 -11.90
CA ALA A 232 -9.96 -1.40 -12.58
C ALA A 232 -11.06 -1.31 -13.64
N SER A 233 -11.40 -2.44 -14.27
CA SER A 233 -12.57 -2.56 -15.12
C SER A 233 -13.84 -2.19 -14.36
N GLU A 234 -14.82 -1.56 -15.03
CA GLU A 234 -16.09 -1.17 -14.42
C GLU A 234 -16.82 -2.35 -13.75
N ASP A 235 -16.71 -3.54 -14.33
CA ASP A 235 -17.30 -4.75 -13.76
C ASP A 235 -16.71 -5.08 -12.40
N LEU A 236 -15.39 -5.01 -12.24
CA LEU A 236 -14.74 -5.25 -10.97
C LEU A 236 -15.08 -4.16 -9.95
N ILE A 237 -15.11 -2.89 -10.38
CA ILE A 237 -15.51 -1.77 -9.49
C ILE A 237 -16.94 -1.96 -8.98
N ARG A 238 -17.87 -2.45 -9.82
CA ARG A 238 -19.23 -2.80 -9.39
C ARG A 238 -19.23 -3.89 -8.32
N VAL A 239 -18.36 -4.90 -8.47
CA VAL A 239 -18.22 -5.97 -7.46
C VAL A 239 -17.69 -5.40 -6.13
N LEU A 240 -16.66 -4.57 -6.15
CA LEU A 240 -16.12 -3.95 -4.93
C LEU A 240 -17.16 -3.08 -4.23
N ASN A 241 -17.91 -2.27 -4.98
CA ASN A 241 -19.01 -1.47 -4.43
C ASN A 241 -20.14 -2.34 -3.84
N LYS A 242 -20.37 -3.53 -4.38
CA LYS A 242 -21.38 -4.47 -3.91
C LYS A 242 -21.06 -5.06 -2.54
N ILE A 243 -19.77 -5.24 -2.21
CA ILE A 243 -19.29 -5.94 -1.01
C ILE A 243 -18.71 -5.02 0.07
N LYS A 244 -18.43 -3.76 -0.25
CA LYS A 244 -17.96 -2.78 0.74
C LYS A 244 -19.07 -2.39 1.72
N PRO A 245 -18.76 -1.88 2.92
CA PRO A 245 -19.74 -1.16 3.75
C PRO A 245 -20.33 0.02 2.96
N PRO A 246 -21.65 0.29 3.04
CA PRO A 246 -22.31 1.32 2.21
C PRO A 246 -21.62 2.68 2.29
N TYR A 247 -21.37 3.17 3.49
CA TYR A 247 -20.79 4.49 3.77
C TYR A 247 -19.33 4.37 4.24
N ASN A 248 -18.51 3.64 3.50
CA ASN A 248 -17.14 3.34 3.90
C ASN A 248 -16.24 4.59 4.05
N ILE A 249 -16.49 5.67 3.31
CA ILE A 249 -15.74 6.93 3.40
C ILE A 249 -16.59 8.00 4.09
N SER A 250 -16.12 8.52 5.22
CA SER A 250 -16.82 9.51 6.02
C SER A 250 -16.99 10.85 5.30
N ALA A 251 -18.01 11.64 5.68
CA ALA A 251 -18.24 12.97 5.11
C ALA A 251 -17.04 13.92 5.28
N PRO A 252 -16.37 14.01 6.46
CA PRO A 252 -15.16 14.81 6.60
C PRO A 252 -14.04 14.39 5.65
N THR A 253 -13.83 13.08 5.49
CA THR A 253 -12.82 12.57 4.54
C THR A 253 -13.16 12.95 3.11
N GLN A 254 -14.44 12.84 2.70
CA GLN A 254 -14.87 13.24 1.36
C GLN A 254 -14.65 14.74 1.11
N GLN A 255 -15.01 15.59 2.08
CA GLN A 255 -14.84 17.03 1.95
C GLN A 255 -13.37 17.43 1.84
N LEU A 256 -12.51 16.91 2.73
CA LEU A 256 -11.07 17.21 2.71
C LEU A 256 -10.38 16.65 1.47
N ALA A 257 -10.86 15.54 0.93
CA ALA A 257 -10.34 15.01 -0.33
C ALA A 257 -10.68 15.91 -1.52
N LEU A 258 -11.90 16.45 -1.58
CA LEU A 258 -12.29 17.40 -2.62
C LEU A 258 -11.48 18.69 -2.55
N ASP A 259 -11.30 19.22 -1.34
CA ASP A 259 -10.45 20.38 -1.10
C ASP A 259 -9.01 20.15 -1.58
N ALA A 260 -8.42 19.01 -1.22
CA ALA A 260 -7.07 18.64 -1.66
C ALA A 260 -6.94 18.52 -3.19
N LEU A 261 -7.96 18.02 -3.86
CA LEU A 261 -7.95 17.90 -5.33
C LEU A 261 -7.96 19.26 -6.05
N ASP A 262 -8.40 20.32 -5.39
CA ASP A 262 -8.29 21.69 -5.91
C ASP A 262 -6.85 22.25 -5.77
N HIS A 263 -5.97 21.57 -5.00
CA HIS A 263 -4.58 21.95 -4.74
C HIS A 263 -3.57 20.96 -5.41
N GLU A 264 -3.90 20.47 -6.60
CA GLU A 264 -3.00 19.52 -7.31
C GLU A 264 -1.64 20.16 -7.65
N ALA A 265 -1.62 21.45 -7.97
CA ALA A 265 -0.39 22.17 -8.28
C ALA A 265 0.57 22.19 -7.08
N GLU A 266 0.06 22.46 -5.88
CA GLU A 266 0.83 22.44 -4.63
C GLU A 266 1.36 21.03 -4.31
N LYS A 267 0.53 19.99 -4.54
CA LYS A 267 0.99 18.60 -4.40
C LYS A 267 2.16 18.33 -5.35
N ASN A 268 2.08 18.76 -6.61
CA ASN A 268 3.16 18.56 -7.57
C ASN A 268 4.43 19.32 -7.18
N GLN A 269 4.32 20.53 -6.60
CA GLN A 269 5.45 21.27 -6.07
C GLN A 269 6.10 20.52 -4.88
N MET A 270 5.31 20.04 -3.92
CA MET A 270 5.84 19.25 -2.79
C MET A 270 6.57 17.98 -3.27
N VAL A 271 6.04 17.31 -4.30
CA VAL A 271 6.71 16.16 -4.91
C VAL A 271 8.05 16.56 -5.50
N ALA A 272 8.13 17.66 -6.26
CA ALA A 272 9.38 18.14 -6.84
C ALA A 272 10.44 18.49 -5.78
N GLU A 273 10.02 19.11 -4.68
CA GLU A 273 10.91 19.40 -3.53
C GLU A 273 11.42 18.09 -2.90
N LEU A 274 10.55 17.09 -2.66
CA LEU A 274 10.95 15.80 -2.13
C LEU A 274 11.90 15.03 -3.07
N LEU A 275 11.73 15.14 -4.38
CA LEU A 275 12.64 14.53 -5.36
C LEU A 275 14.04 15.18 -5.31
N THR A 276 14.11 16.48 -5.15
CA THR A 276 15.38 17.23 -4.96
C THR A 276 16.06 16.80 -3.65
N GLU A 277 15.30 16.72 -2.57
CA GLU A 277 15.80 16.27 -1.28
C GLU A 277 16.23 14.80 -1.30
N ARG A 278 15.52 13.92 -2.04
CA ARG A 278 15.93 12.53 -2.24
C ARG A 278 17.30 12.43 -2.87
N GLN A 279 17.55 13.23 -3.90
CA GLN A 279 18.86 13.26 -4.56
C GLN A 279 19.94 13.75 -3.59
N THR A 280 19.73 14.89 -2.95
CA THR A 280 20.66 15.50 -1.98
C THR A 280 20.98 14.53 -0.83
N LEU A 281 19.96 13.89 -0.25
CA LEU A 281 20.12 12.92 0.82
C LEU A 281 20.92 11.70 0.33
N THR A 282 20.62 11.19 -0.88
CA THR A 282 21.35 10.07 -1.48
C THR A 282 22.83 10.36 -1.64
N GLU A 283 23.18 11.54 -2.17
CA GLU A 283 24.56 11.98 -2.37
C GLU A 283 25.31 12.08 -1.03
N ASN A 284 24.70 12.72 -0.02
CA ASN A 284 25.29 12.82 1.30
C ASN A 284 25.49 11.47 2.00
N LEU A 285 24.48 10.58 1.96
CA LEU A 285 24.58 9.25 2.56
C LEU A 285 25.73 8.43 1.97
N ARG A 286 25.96 8.51 0.66
CA ARG A 286 27.05 7.81 -0.02
C ARG A 286 28.45 8.24 0.43
N THR A 287 28.59 9.42 1.04
CA THR A 287 29.87 9.90 1.58
C THR A 287 30.20 9.34 2.96
N LEU A 288 29.23 8.73 3.64
CA LEU A 288 29.40 8.27 5.02
C LEU A 288 30.09 6.91 5.09
N PRO A 289 31.16 6.74 5.89
CA PRO A 289 31.89 5.47 6.02
C PRO A 289 31.05 4.30 6.52
N SER A 290 29.98 4.58 7.28
CA SER A 290 29.05 3.55 7.78
C SER A 290 28.07 3.05 6.72
N VAL A 291 27.94 3.71 5.58
CA VAL A 291 27.04 3.37 4.49
C VAL A 291 27.76 2.50 3.47
N GLN A 292 27.25 1.29 3.26
CA GLN A 292 27.77 0.37 2.24
C GLN A 292 27.12 0.59 0.88
N ALA A 293 25.80 0.83 0.87
CA ALA A 293 25.05 1.08 -0.35
C ALA A 293 23.80 1.93 -0.08
N VAL A 294 23.47 2.81 -1.02
CA VAL A 294 22.15 3.45 -1.13
C VAL A 294 21.51 2.91 -2.39
N HIS A 295 20.46 2.10 -2.24
CA HIS A 295 19.75 1.51 -3.37
C HIS A 295 19.01 2.59 -4.18
N PRO A 296 18.91 2.44 -5.51
CA PRO A 296 18.10 3.34 -6.35
C PRO A 296 16.65 3.38 -5.86
N SER A 297 16.04 4.56 -5.94
CA SER A 297 14.66 4.72 -5.49
C SER A 297 13.86 5.65 -6.40
N ASP A 298 12.66 5.21 -6.73
CA ASP A 298 11.61 5.97 -7.41
C ASP A 298 10.47 6.34 -6.45
N ALA A 299 10.69 6.17 -5.13
CA ALA A 299 9.73 6.47 -4.06
C ALA A 299 10.18 7.68 -3.23
N ASN A 300 9.41 8.03 -2.20
CA ASN A 300 9.76 9.08 -1.23
C ASN A 300 10.58 8.55 -0.04
N PHE A 301 11.35 7.50 -0.23
CA PHE A 301 12.24 6.91 0.77
C PHE A 301 13.44 6.25 0.09
N LEU A 302 14.46 5.96 0.87
CA LEU A 302 15.67 5.25 0.46
C LEU A 302 15.80 3.95 1.26
N LEU A 303 16.23 2.88 0.60
CA LEU A 303 16.74 1.69 1.27
C LEU A 303 18.26 1.80 1.33
N VAL A 304 18.81 1.86 2.54
CA VAL A 304 20.23 2.13 2.79
C VAL A 304 20.84 0.96 3.54
N ARG A 305 21.89 0.36 3.00
CA ARG A 305 22.66 -0.71 3.66
C ARG A 305 23.81 -0.11 4.45
N PHE A 306 23.92 -0.52 5.71
CA PHE A 306 24.95 -0.06 6.63
C PHE A 306 25.94 -1.18 6.97
N THR A 307 27.10 -0.84 7.49
CA THR A 307 28.08 -1.83 8.02
C THR A 307 27.60 -2.49 9.30
N ASP A 308 26.75 -1.80 10.08
CA ASP A 308 26.11 -2.28 11.31
C ASP A 308 24.77 -1.54 11.45
N ALA A 309 23.76 -2.02 10.73
CA ALA A 309 22.43 -1.39 10.70
C ALA A 309 21.77 -1.38 12.08
N LYS A 310 22.00 -2.41 12.89
CA LYS A 310 21.42 -2.49 14.24
C LYS A 310 21.94 -1.36 15.13
N ARG A 311 23.25 -1.16 15.16
CA ARG A 311 23.88 -0.06 15.93
C ARG A 311 23.42 1.30 15.40
N VAL A 312 23.35 1.47 14.08
CA VAL A 312 22.86 2.72 13.47
C VAL A 312 21.42 2.98 13.87
N PHE A 313 20.55 1.97 13.81
CA PHE A 313 19.15 2.08 14.20
C PHE A 313 19.00 2.48 15.68
N GLU A 314 19.70 1.80 16.59
CA GLU A 314 19.66 2.09 18.03
C GLU A 314 20.08 3.54 18.32
N GLN A 315 21.18 4.01 17.72
CA GLN A 315 21.65 5.39 17.86
C GLN A 315 20.69 6.43 17.29
N LEU A 316 20.08 6.16 16.13
CA LEU A 316 19.08 7.05 15.56
C LEU A 316 17.87 7.19 16.48
N ILE A 317 17.40 6.08 17.07
CA ILE A 317 16.29 6.09 18.03
C ILE A 317 16.66 6.88 19.29
N GLU A 318 17.87 6.69 19.85
CA GLU A 318 18.35 7.46 21.01
C GLU A 318 18.37 8.96 20.75
N GLN A 319 18.67 9.35 19.51
CA GLN A 319 18.69 10.75 19.05
C GLN A 319 17.31 11.22 18.53
N GLN A 320 16.24 10.43 18.74
CA GLN A 320 14.87 10.73 18.29
C GLN A 320 14.75 10.92 16.78
N VAL A 321 15.58 10.24 16.00
CA VAL A 321 15.45 10.13 14.53
C VAL A 321 14.88 8.75 14.21
N ILE A 322 13.62 8.72 13.81
CA ILE A 322 12.86 7.47 13.69
C ILE A 322 12.90 6.99 12.24
N VAL A 323 13.55 5.85 12.01
CA VAL A 323 13.62 5.18 10.71
C VAL A 323 13.01 3.77 10.81
N ARG A 324 12.98 3.04 9.70
CA ARG A 324 12.42 1.68 9.72
C ARG A 324 13.50 0.63 9.49
N ASP A 325 13.70 -0.22 10.48
CA ASP A 325 14.59 -1.40 10.36
C ASP A 325 13.99 -2.41 9.37
N ARG A 326 14.84 -2.88 8.43
CA ARG A 326 14.55 -3.92 7.45
C ARG A 326 15.59 -5.05 7.46
N SER A 327 16.50 -5.05 8.40
CA SER A 327 17.64 -5.98 8.47
C SER A 327 17.22 -7.45 8.49
N ASN A 328 16.05 -7.77 9.02
CA ASN A 328 15.50 -9.12 9.07
C ASN A 328 14.68 -9.53 7.82
N VAL A 329 14.62 -8.66 6.81
CA VAL A 329 13.89 -8.92 5.58
C VAL A 329 14.88 -9.47 4.53
N LYS A 330 14.54 -10.58 3.91
CA LYS A 330 15.38 -11.20 2.85
C LYS A 330 15.72 -10.16 1.77
N LEU A 331 16.95 -10.14 1.30
CA LEU A 331 17.58 -9.18 0.38
C LEU A 331 17.80 -7.77 0.97
N CYS A 332 17.31 -7.51 2.18
CA CYS A 332 17.47 -6.22 2.87
C CYS A 332 18.35 -6.35 4.12
N GLU A 333 19.20 -7.37 4.17
CA GLU A 333 20.13 -7.60 5.28
C GLU A 333 20.96 -6.32 5.50
N ASP A 334 21.09 -5.91 6.75
CA ASP A 334 21.74 -4.67 7.18
C ASP A 334 21.18 -3.38 6.53
N CYS A 335 19.89 -3.39 6.16
CA CYS A 335 19.25 -2.22 5.57
C CYS A 335 18.29 -1.52 6.53
N LEU A 336 18.32 -0.20 6.50
CA LEU A 336 17.29 0.68 7.06
C LEU A 336 16.54 1.36 5.90
N ARG A 337 15.21 1.46 6.03
CA ARG A 337 14.40 2.28 5.13
C ARG A 337 14.21 3.65 5.76
N ILE A 338 14.64 4.69 5.05
CA ILE A 338 14.68 6.07 5.49
C ILE A 338 13.73 6.87 4.59
N SER A 339 12.68 7.47 5.15
CA SER A 339 11.82 8.41 4.41
C SER A 339 12.60 9.69 4.12
N VAL A 340 12.40 10.25 2.94
CA VAL A 340 12.93 11.58 2.60
C VAL A 340 12.13 12.61 3.39
N GLY A 341 12.81 13.38 4.22
CA GLY A 341 12.24 14.44 5.03
C GLY A 341 12.42 15.82 4.40
N THR A 342 12.05 16.85 5.13
CA THR A 342 12.43 18.24 4.85
C THR A 342 13.95 18.41 4.92
N PRO A 343 14.52 19.50 4.35
CA PRO A 343 15.95 19.77 4.46
C PRO A 343 16.48 19.72 5.92
N ALA A 344 15.71 20.25 6.86
CA ALA A 344 16.09 20.26 8.28
C ALA A 344 16.07 18.86 8.91
N GLU A 345 15.08 18.02 8.57
CA GLU A 345 15.00 16.64 9.05
C GLU A 345 16.11 15.78 8.46
N ASN A 346 16.40 15.93 7.16
CA ASN A 346 17.48 15.23 6.49
C ASN A 346 18.85 15.62 7.07
N GLU A 347 19.10 16.91 7.33
CA GLU A 347 20.34 17.36 7.97
C GLU A 347 20.48 16.82 9.40
N ARG A 348 19.40 16.77 10.17
CA ARG A 348 19.42 16.16 11.50
C ARG A 348 19.81 14.67 11.45
N LEU A 349 19.24 13.90 10.52
CA LEU A 349 19.63 12.50 10.27
C LEU A 349 21.13 12.40 9.95
N LEU A 350 21.61 13.22 8.98
CA LEU A 350 23.01 13.22 8.54
C LEU A 350 23.97 13.62 9.67
N ALA A 351 23.61 14.59 10.51
CA ALA A 351 24.40 14.99 11.67
C ALA A 351 24.61 13.84 12.64
N VAL A 352 23.55 13.05 12.96
CA VAL A 352 23.69 11.87 13.81
C VAL A 352 24.61 10.83 13.17
N LEU A 353 24.43 10.53 11.88
CA LEU A 353 25.25 9.54 11.18
C LEU A 353 26.73 9.94 11.07
N ARG A 354 27.03 11.23 10.89
CA ARG A 354 28.41 11.78 10.87
C ARG A 354 29.10 11.63 12.23
N THR A 355 28.38 11.87 13.33
CA THR A 355 28.96 11.70 14.70
C THR A 355 29.31 10.26 14.99
N MET A 356 28.54 9.30 14.52
CA MET A 356 28.84 7.87 14.64
C MET A 356 30.10 7.46 13.89
N SER A 357 30.34 8.06 12.73
CA SER A 357 31.51 7.77 11.88
C SER A 357 32.82 8.30 12.48
N SER A 358 32.75 9.27 13.39
CA SER A 358 33.92 9.86 14.06
C SER A 358 34.32 9.17 15.38
N GLN A 359 33.50 8.25 15.90
CA GLN A 359 33.82 7.48 17.09
C GLN A 359 34.52 6.17 16.73
N PRO A 360 35.70 5.86 17.32
CA PRO A 360 36.34 4.57 17.11
C PRO A 360 35.44 3.44 17.61
N VAL A 361 35.40 2.33 16.89
CA VAL A 361 34.66 1.11 17.25
C VAL A 361 35.26 0.54 18.55
N THR A 362 34.69 0.91 19.69
CA THR A 362 35.00 0.24 20.95
C THR A 362 34.22 -1.06 20.96
N HIS A 363 34.87 -2.16 20.59
CA HIS A 363 34.35 -3.50 20.91
C HIS A 363 34.20 -3.60 22.44
N LYS A 364 32.99 -3.47 22.95
CA LYS A 364 32.69 -3.97 24.29
C LYS A 364 32.85 -5.49 24.21
N LEU A 365 33.93 -6.00 24.81
CA LEU A 365 34.07 -7.41 25.11
C LEU A 365 32.84 -7.85 25.92
N PRO A 366 32.30 -9.05 25.67
CA PRO A 366 31.18 -9.55 26.44
C PRO A 366 31.60 -9.60 27.92
N LEU A 367 30.88 -8.86 28.75
CA LEU A 367 30.99 -8.98 30.21
C LEU A 367 30.64 -10.42 30.60
N GLY A 368 31.59 -11.06 31.28
CA GLY A 368 31.55 -12.44 31.67
C GLY A 368 30.24 -12.85 32.35
N THR A 369 29.85 -14.03 32.03
CA THR A 369 28.82 -14.83 32.68
C THR A 369 28.98 -14.83 34.20
N GLY A 370 27.91 -14.41 34.87
CA GLY A 370 27.82 -14.63 36.31
C GLY A 370 26.68 -13.85 36.93
N ILE A 371 25.48 -14.39 36.88
CA ILE A 371 24.49 -14.42 37.97
C ILE A 371 23.38 -15.38 37.53
N GLU A 372 23.35 -16.56 38.14
CA GLU A 372 22.20 -17.45 38.13
C GLU A 372 21.02 -16.75 38.78
N ALA A 373 19.98 -16.50 38.02
CA ALA A 373 18.68 -16.09 38.54
C ALA A 373 17.80 -17.35 38.68
N THR A 374 17.67 -17.81 39.94
CA THR A 374 16.71 -18.81 40.38
C THR A 374 15.30 -18.43 39.96
N ARG A 375 14.64 -19.30 39.21
CA ARG A 375 13.20 -19.25 38.93
C ARG A 375 12.40 -19.53 40.21
N PRO A 376 11.34 -18.75 40.49
CA PRO A 376 10.37 -19.21 41.49
C PRO A 376 9.42 -20.24 40.80
N GLU A 377 9.28 -21.38 41.47
CA GLU A 377 8.31 -22.42 41.17
C GLU A 377 6.89 -21.87 41.32
N LEU A 378 6.07 -22.04 40.25
CA LEU A 378 4.64 -21.86 40.32
C LEU A 378 4.02 -23.09 40.97
N VAL A 379 3.58 -22.91 42.22
CA VAL A 379 2.76 -23.89 42.95
C VAL A 379 1.39 -23.95 42.26
N SER A 380 1.04 -25.14 41.78
CA SER A 380 -0.31 -25.52 41.38
C SER A 380 -1.17 -25.73 42.63
N ASN A 381 -2.29 -25.02 42.72
CA ASN A 381 -3.39 -25.43 43.63
C ASN A 381 -4.74 -25.11 42.99
N GLY A 382 -5.58 -26.18 42.90
CA GLY A 382 -7.05 -26.17 42.86
C GLY A 382 -7.73 -26.01 41.52
#